data_aa7bc46472b7307d107f0c4c956c398a
#
_entry.id   aa7bc46472b7307d107f0c4c956c398a
#
_cell.length_a   1.000
_cell.length_b   1.000
_cell.length_c   1.000
_cell.angle_alpha   90.00
_cell.angle_beta   90.00
_cell.angle_gamma   90.00
#
_symmetry.space_group_name_H-M   'P 1'
#
loop_
_entity.id
_entity.type
_entity.pdbx_description
1 polymer ?
#
loop_
_entity_poly.entity_id
_entity_poly.type
_entity_poly.pdbx_seq_one_letter_code
_entity_poly.pdbx_strand_id
1 'polypeptide(L)'
;MFSRLAQPVARAARSQARGYATASTGSSASSSAPFFLGAGIFGAADYSTRAQRAQLHADAKPGSAEGAAKGAGSGGADVQGVKTTEDGGVKVQGESALSPDEFRSFPISDIIPYNHNTSRFVFDLPEGTSSGLTVASALICKAAKEGEGLNDKGKPVIRPYTPVTAPDVEGKLELLIKHYKGGAFTEYLWGLKKGDSIAFKGPIPKHAWKANEFDSVAFIAGGSGITPMWQVLQAIDANPNDKTKATLIFSNVTEEDILLRKEFEDLAKKNPDQFKIVFVLDKPPSGWQGPTGYVNGELVKKELAKQGTTPDKGEKVKVFVCGPPGQVKALAGSKKSPKDQGPLEGVLKELGYTESQF
;
A
#
# COMPACT_ATOMS: atom_id res chain seq x y z
N MET A 1 13.99 63.34 -39.85
CA MET A 1 12.88 63.56 -40.84
C MET A 1 11.65 62.84 -40.37
N PHE A 2 10.70 63.62 -40.00
CA PHE A 2 9.25 63.47 -40.09
C PHE A 2 8.64 62.11 -39.76
N SER A 3 7.82 61.94 -38.85
CA SER A 3 6.66 62.69 -38.34
C SER A 3 5.43 61.76 -38.25
N ARG A 4 4.88 61.71 -37.06
CA ARG A 4 3.49 61.87 -36.61
C ARG A 4 2.55 60.68 -36.71
N LEU A 5 2.04 60.29 -35.53
CA LEU A 5 0.77 60.59 -34.90
C LEU A 5 -0.40 59.80 -35.53
N ALA A 6 -1.20 59.03 -34.81
CA ALA A 6 -2.15 59.47 -33.81
C ALA A 6 -2.88 58.26 -33.18
N GLN A 7 -3.09 58.28 -31.92
CA GLN A 7 -4.28 57.78 -31.23
C GLN A 7 -5.42 58.79 -31.36
N PRO A 8 -6.64 58.58 -30.85
CA PRO A 8 -7.23 57.57 -29.95
C PRO A 8 -8.68 57.15 -30.36
N VAL A 9 -9.39 56.34 -29.59
CA VAL A 9 -10.60 56.68 -28.84
C VAL A 9 -11.32 55.44 -28.32
N ALA A 10 -11.51 55.45 -27.03
CA ALA A 10 -12.35 54.55 -26.26
C ALA A 10 -13.84 54.78 -26.49
N ARG A 11 -14.67 53.79 -26.28
CA ARG A 11 -15.97 53.96 -25.62
C ARG A 11 -16.49 52.66 -25.02
N ALA A 12 -16.86 52.83 -23.79
CA ALA A 12 -17.51 51.95 -22.83
C ALA A 12 -19.02 51.80 -23.14
N ALA A 13 -19.62 50.76 -22.63
CA ALA A 13 -20.71 50.80 -21.68
C ALA A 13 -21.74 49.70 -21.81
N ARG A 14 -21.97 49.07 -20.65
CA ARG A 14 -23.24 48.70 -19.99
C ARG A 14 -24.01 47.48 -20.49
N SER A 15 -23.99 46.46 -19.65
CA SER A 15 -24.99 46.02 -18.64
C SER A 15 -26.37 45.64 -19.20
N GLN A 16 -26.79 44.41 -18.94
CA GLN A 16 -28.01 44.15 -18.16
C GLN A 16 -28.23 42.66 -17.93
N ALA A 17 -28.63 42.37 -16.72
CA ALA A 17 -29.09 41.08 -16.22
C ALA A 17 -30.58 40.87 -16.54
N ARG A 18 -30.99 39.62 -16.50
CA ARG A 18 -32.30 38.98 -16.27
C ARG A 18 -32.40 37.78 -17.20
N GLY A 19 -32.91 36.63 -16.82
CA GLY A 19 -33.71 36.17 -15.73
C GLY A 19 -34.14 34.74 -16.06
N TYR A 20 -34.54 34.03 -15.09
CA TYR A 20 -35.11 32.67 -15.02
C TYR A 20 -35.84 32.12 -16.24
N ALA A 21 -35.59 30.82 -16.56
CA ALA A 21 -36.68 29.87 -16.80
C ALA A 21 -36.16 28.42 -16.85
N THR A 22 -36.84 27.58 -16.11
CA THR A 22 -36.79 26.10 -16.04
C THR A 22 -37.23 25.48 -17.35
N ALA A 23 -36.55 24.41 -17.80
CA ALA A 23 -37.16 23.27 -18.48
C ALA A 23 -36.26 22.04 -18.45
N SER A 24 -36.77 20.98 -17.91
CA SER A 24 -36.29 19.60 -17.94
C SER A 24 -36.30 19.05 -19.35
N THR A 25 -35.27 18.34 -19.76
CA THR A 25 -35.38 17.06 -20.50
C THR A 25 -33.99 16.42 -20.61
N GLY A 26 -33.95 15.12 -20.45
CA GLY A 26 -32.73 14.32 -20.29
C GLY A 26 -31.84 14.23 -21.52
N SER A 27 -30.58 14.11 -21.23
CA SER A 27 -29.63 13.42 -22.12
C SER A 27 -28.58 12.71 -21.27
N SER A 28 -28.46 11.44 -21.58
CA SER A 28 -27.48 10.52 -21.07
C SER A 28 -26.06 11.07 -21.18
N ALA A 29 -25.48 11.49 -20.07
CA ALA A 29 -24.06 11.75 -19.98
C ALA A 29 -23.35 10.44 -19.64
N SER A 30 -22.66 9.88 -20.62
CA SER A 30 -21.66 8.85 -20.42
C SER A 30 -20.54 9.42 -19.57
N SER A 31 -20.56 9.14 -18.28
CA SER A 31 -19.46 9.44 -17.39
C SER A 31 -18.33 8.44 -17.68
N SER A 32 -17.36 8.87 -18.46
CA SER A 32 -16.04 8.22 -18.52
C SER A 32 -15.38 8.39 -17.15
N ALA A 33 -15.53 7.38 -16.30
CA ALA A 33 -14.79 7.29 -15.06
C ALA A 33 -13.29 7.21 -15.38
N PRO A 34 -12.45 8.01 -14.72
CA PRO A 34 -11.00 7.95 -14.93
C PRO A 34 -10.48 6.57 -14.50
N PHE A 35 -9.62 6.01 -15.29
CA PHE A 35 -8.91 4.76 -15.02
C PHE A 35 -8.07 4.89 -13.76
N PHE A 36 -8.56 4.29 -12.68
CA PHE A 36 -7.78 4.13 -11.46
C PHE A 36 -6.79 2.97 -11.62
N LEU A 37 -5.51 3.27 -11.78
CA LEU A 37 -4.44 2.37 -11.36
C LEU A 37 -4.32 2.49 -9.83
N GLY A 38 -5.31 1.95 -9.14
CA GLY A 38 -5.31 1.89 -7.68
C GLY A 38 -4.42 0.74 -7.23
N ALA A 39 -3.46 1.03 -6.38
CA ALA A 39 -2.91 0.02 -5.52
C ALA A 39 -4.05 -0.51 -4.65
N GLY A 40 -4.39 -1.76 -4.71
CA GLY A 40 -5.24 -2.42 -3.76
C GLY A 40 -4.37 -2.94 -2.63
N ILE A 41 -4.70 -3.03 -1.43
CA ILE A 41 -5.52 -3.92 -0.73
C ILE A 41 -4.90 -4.65 0.43
N PHE A 42 -5.53 -4.79 1.55
CA PHE A 42 -5.08 -5.64 2.62
C PHE A 42 -6.13 -6.14 3.60
N GLY A 43 -5.88 -7.28 4.20
CA GLY A 43 -6.53 -7.81 5.33
C GLY A 43 -5.60 -8.56 6.24
N ALA A 44 -5.82 -8.51 7.52
CA ALA A 44 -4.99 -9.10 8.52
C ALA A 44 -4.84 -10.62 8.31
N ALA A 45 -3.68 -11.07 7.93
CA ALA A 45 -3.24 -12.39 8.31
C ALA A 45 -2.99 -12.34 9.82
N ASP A 46 -3.46 -13.34 10.49
CA ASP A 46 -3.40 -13.44 11.92
C ASP A 46 -1.95 -13.28 12.41
N TYR A 47 -1.64 -12.14 13.02
CA TYR A 47 -0.39 -11.94 13.77
C TYR A 47 -0.24 -12.99 14.88
N SER A 48 -1.35 -13.73 15.13
CA SER A 48 -1.40 -14.86 16.08
C SER A 48 -0.53 -16.04 15.68
N THR A 49 -0.13 -16.19 14.40
CA THR A 49 0.68 -17.34 13.99
C THR A 49 2.07 -17.36 14.64
N ARG A 50 2.62 -16.17 14.94
CA ARG A 50 3.89 -16.08 15.68
C ARG A 50 3.69 -16.18 17.20
N ALA A 51 2.62 -15.59 17.73
CA ALA A 51 2.23 -15.73 19.13
C ALA A 51 1.72 -17.14 19.45
N GLN A 52 0.96 -17.77 18.55
CA GLN A 52 0.50 -19.16 18.69
C GLN A 52 1.64 -20.16 18.54
N ARG A 53 2.65 -19.94 17.70
CA ARG A 53 3.88 -20.75 17.68
C ARG A 53 4.65 -20.64 19.00
N ALA A 54 4.70 -19.46 19.62
CA ALA A 54 5.32 -19.29 20.94
C ALA A 54 4.52 -19.99 22.04
N GLN A 55 3.20 -20.03 21.94
CA GLN A 55 2.31 -20.66 22.93
C GLN A 55 2.22 -22.17 22.77
N LEU A 56 2.26 -22.71 21.54
CA LEU A 56 2.32 -24.15 21.26
C LEU A 56 3.63 -24.81 21.74
N HIS A 57 4.71 -24.04 21.92
CA HIS A 57 5.95 -24.53 22.52
C HIS A 57 6.00 -24.37 24.05
N ALA A 58 5.09 -23.61 24.65
CA ALA A 58 5.01 -23.43 26.11
C ALA A 58 4.19 -24.54 26.82
N ASP A 59 3.30 -25.23 26.11
CA ASP A 59 2.41 -26.26 26.67
C ASP A 59 2.90 -27.70 26.54
N ALA A 60 4.11 -27.93 26.00
CA ALA A 60 4.74 -29.25 25.97
C ALA A 60 5.46 -29.51 27.30
N LYS A 61 4.87 -30.36 28.15
CA LYS A 61 5.50 -30.85 29.38
C LYS A 61 6.82 -31.59 29.09
N PRO A 62 7.87 -31.39 29.90
CA PRO A 62 9.12 -32.07 29.73
C PRO A 62 9.01 -33.53 30.18
N GLY A 63 9.23 -34.44 29.25
CA GLY A 63 9.53 -35.83 29.52
C GLY A 63 11.02 -36.01 29.84
N SER A 64 11.31 -36.63 30.95
CA SER A 64 12.61 -36.94 31.49
C SER A 64 13.46 -37.84 30.59
N ALA A 65 14.71 -37.42 30.29
CA ALA A 65 15.83 -38.34 30.10
C ALA A 65 17.16 -37.60 30.38
N GLU A 66 17.88 -38.12 31.37
CA GLU A 66 19.26 -37.76 31.73
C GLU A 66 20.25 -38.19 30.64
N GLY A 67 21.30 -37.41 30.45
CA GLY A 67 22.48 -37.89 29.75
C GLY A 67 23.42 -36.81 29.19
N ALA A 68 24.47 -36.49 29.97
CA ALA A 68 25.81 -36.07 29.56
C ALA A 68 26.06 -34.70 28.96
N ALA A 69 26.65 -33.84 29.77
CA ALA A 69 27.36 -32.60 29.43
C ALA A 69 28.65 -32.83 28.66
N LYS A 70 28.95 -31.96 27.68
CA LYS A 70 30.23 -31.20 27.52
C LYS A 70 30.24 -30.39 26.23
N GLY A 71 30.68 -29.14 26.33
CA GLY A 71 31.13 -28.35 25.18
C GLY A 71 30.56 -26.94 25.15
N ALA A 72 31.30 -25.98 25.72
CA ALA A 72 31.00 -24.55 25.61
C ALA A 72 31.27 -24.09 24.18
N GLY A 73 30.29 -23.38 23.60
CA GLY A 73 30.40 -22.63 22.36
C GLY A 73 29.29 -21.62 22.30
N SER A 74 29.64 -20.33 22.32
CA SER A 74 28.74 -19.20 22.19
C SER A 74 28.07 -19.23 20.81
N GLY A 75 26.81 -19.62 20.74
CA GLY A 75 25.99 -19.59 19.52
C GLY A 75 24.66 -18.90 19.80
N GLY A 76 24.44 -17.79 19.12
CA GLY A 76 23.15 -17.10 19.14
C GLY A 76 22.02 -18.02 18.68
N ALA A 77 20.88 -17.90 19.34
CA ALA A 77 19.70 -18.71 19.05
C ALA A 77 19.22 -18.45 17.61
N ASP A 78 19.40 -19.45 16.74
CA ASP A 78 18.82 -19.49 15.41
C ASP A 78 17.30 -19.56 15.52
N VAL A 79 16.64 -18.47 15.07
CA VAL A 79 15.24 -18.49 14.75
C VAL A 79 15.10 -19.22 13.42
N GLN A 80 14.72 -20.50 13.47
CA GLN A 80 14.55 -21.33 12.29
C GLN A 80 13.50 -20.69 11.36
N GLY A 81 13.92 -20.38 10.12
CA GLY A 81 13.05 -20.04 8.99
C GLY A 81 13.37 -18.76 8.23
N VAL A 82 14.08 -17.80 8.80
CA VAL A 82 14.42 -16.56 8.09
C VAL A 82 15.95 -16.47 7.96
N LYS A 83 16.48 -16.84 6.79
CA LYS A 83 17.87 -16.51 6.44
C LYS A 83 17.86 -15.15 5.76
N THR A 84 18.46 -14.15 6.40
CA THR A 84 18.78 -12.88 5.76
C THR A 84 19.96 -13.06 4.82
N THR A 85 19.92 -12.41 3.66
CA THR A 85 21.09 -12.26 2.78
C THR A 85 22.10 -11.32 3.43
N GLU A 86 23.39 -11.37 3.04
CA GLU A 86 24.45 -10.49 3.57
C GLU A 86 24.11 -9.00 3.40
N ASP A 87 23.23 -8.65 2.46
CA ASP A 87 22.70 -7.32 2.18
C ASP A 87 21.36 -7.00 2.90
N GLY A 88 20.94 -7.87 3.86
CA GLY A 88 19.76 -7.62 4.70
C GLY A 88 18.41 -7.99 4.07
N GLY A 89 18.40 -8.59 2.89
CA GLY A 89 17.19 -9.10 2.24
C GLY A 89 16.68 -10.38 2.91
N VAL A 90 15.36 -10.60 2.94
CA VAL A 90 14.75 -11.84 3.39
C VAL A 90 14.93 -12.90 2.31
N LYS A 91 15.74 -13.92 2.56
CA LYS A 91 15.86 -15.09 1.68
C LYS A 91 14.71 -16.04 1.98
N VAL A 92 13.75 -16.13 1.08
CA VAL A 92 12.65 -17.10 1.17
C VAL A 92 13.24 -18.50 0.93
N GLN A 93 13.06 -19.40 1.90
CA GLN A 93 13.37 -20.82 1.69
C GLN A 93 12.18 -21.48 1.01
N GLY A 94 12.41 -22.21 -0.06
CA GLY A 94 11.38 -22.93 -0.82
C GLY A 94 11.22 -22.44 -2.25
N GLU A 95 10.49 -23.19 -3.03
CA GLU A 95 10.16 -22.84 -4.40
C GLU A 95 9.10 -21.71 -4.42
N SER A 96 9.29 -20.74 -5.31
CA SER A 96 8.31 -19.65 -5.50
C SER A 96 7.07 -20.17 -6.23
N ALA A 97 5.90 -20.02 -5.62
CA ALA A 97 4.63 -20.32 -6.27
C ALA A 97 4.33 -19.35 -7.43
N LEU A 98 4.81 -18.12 -7.35
CA LEU A 98 4.61 -17.08 -8.36
C LEU A 98 5.72 -17.11 -9.43
N SER A 99 5.43 -16.51 -10.57
CA SER A 99 6.38 -16.32 -11.66
C SER A 99 6.31 -14.89 -12.22
N PRO A 100 7.44 -14.22 -12.44
CA PRO A 100 7.47 -12.93 -13.12
C PRO A 100 7.24 -13.07 -14.64
N ASP A 101 7.35 -14.29 -15.20
CA ASP A 101 7.33 -14.52 -16.64
C ASP A 101 5.95 -14.96 -17.15
N GLU A 102 5.15 -15.63 -16.31
CA GLU A 102 3.85 -16.20 -16.68
C GLU A 102 2.77 -15.92 -15.61
N PHE A 103 1.51 -16.03 -16.02
CA PHE A 103 0.38 -16.03 -15.10
C PHE A 103 0.17 -17.44 -14.55
N ARG A 104 0.11 -17.54 -13.22
CA ARG A 104 -0.23 -18.76 -12.49
C ARG A 104 -1.53 -18.54 -11.73
N SER A 105 -2.44 -19.51 -11.78
CA SER A 105 -3.76 -19.41 -11.17
C SER A 105 -3.78 -20.14 -9.83
N PHE A 106 -4.30 -19.46 -8.80
CA PHE A 106 -4.47 -20.05 -7.47
C PHE A 106 -5.93 -19.98 -7.05
N PRO A 107 -6.46 -21.05 -6.40
CA PRO A 107 -7.82 -21.08 -5.92
C PRO A 107 -8.00 -20.18 -4.69
N ILE A 108 -9.18 -19.59 -4.59
CA ILE A 108 -9.63 -18.87 -3.40
C ILE A 108 -10.00 -19.93 -2.35
N SER A 109 -9.28 -19.97 -1.26
CA SER A 109 -9.58 -20.83 -0.12
C SER A 109 -10.58 -20.20 0.84
N ASP A 110 -10.61 -18.87 0.91
CA ASP A 110 -11.58 -18.14 1.72
C ASP A 110 -11.79 -16.70 1.25
N ILE A 111 -12.98 -16.14 1.54
CA ILE A 111 -13.31 -14.72 1.36
C ILE A 111 -13.90 -14.22 2.67
N ILE A 112 -13.13 -13.45 3.42
CA ILE A 112 -13.49 -12.99 4.75
C ILE A 112 -13.86 -11.50 4.67
N PRO A 113 -15.11 -11.10 4.98
CA PRO A 113 -15.47 -9.69 5.09
C PRO A 113 -14.57 -8.99 6.11
N TYR A 114 -14.01 -7.83 5.73
CA TYR A 114 -13.17 -7.03 6.60
C TYR A 114 -13.92 -5.83 7.18
N ASN A 115 -14.57 -5.06 6.30
CA ASN A 115 -15.46 -3.97 6.68
C ASN A 115 -16.58 -3.81 5.63
N HIS A 116 -17.33 -2.71 5.69
CA HIS A 116 -18.50 -2.47 4.82
C HIS A 116 -18.22 -2.50 3.30
N ASN A 117 -16.97 -2.34 2.88
CA ASN A 117 -16.61 -2.30 1.47
C ASN A 117 -15.31 -3.04 1.12
N THR A 118 -14.77 -3.83 2.05
CA THR A 118 -13.49 -4.49 1.88
C THR A 118 -13.58 -5.94 2.35
N SER A 119 -13.02 -6.87 1.58
CA SER A 119 -12.92 -8.28 1.94
C SER A 119 -11.49 -8.79 1.78
N ARG A 120 -11.12 -9.76 2.60
CA ARG A 120 -9.88 -10.51 2.51
C ARG A 120 -10.10 -11.72 1.63
N PHE A 121 -9.31 -11.82 0.57
CA PHE A 121 -9.27 -12.98 -0.31
C PHE A 121 -8.02 -13.79 0.03
N VAL A 122 -8.22 -15.00 0.47
CA VAL A 122 -7.16 -15.97 0.81
C VAL A 122 -7.03 -16.95 -0.35
N PHE A 123 -5.81 -17.13 -0.82
CA PHE A 123 -5.48 -18.06 -1.91
C PHE A 123 -4.57 -19.14 -1.39
N ASP A 124 -4.83 -20.39 -1.78
CA ASP A 124 -3.94 -21.50 -1.49
C ASP A 124 -2.85 -21.57 -2.55
N LEU A 125 -1.61 -21.63 -2.10
CA LEU A 125 -0.42 -21.89 -2.91
C LEU A 125 -0.11 -23.39 -2.87
N PRO A 126 0.64 -23.93 -3.84
CA PRO A 126 1.10 -25.31 -3.80
C PRO A 126 1.83 -25.63 -2.49
N GLU A 127 1.68 -26.86 -2.02
CA GLU A 127 2.32 -27.33 -0.79
C GLU A 127 3.84 -27.14 -0.84
N GLY A 128 4.43 -26.70 0.26
CA GLY A 128 5.89 -26.47 0.37
C GLY A 128 6.39 -25.24 -0.40
N THR A 129 5.48 -24.43 -0.99
CA THR A 129 5.86 -23.19 -1.68
C THR A 129 5.45 -21.96 -0.88
N SER A 130 6.16 -20.87 -1.08
CA SER A 130 5.79 -19.53 -0.61
C SER A 130 5.49 -18.62 -1.80
N SER A 131 5.06 -17.37 -1.53
CA SER A 131 4.80 -16.42 -2.61
C SER A 131 6.05 -16.06 -3.43
N GLY A 132 7.23 -16.14 -2.85
CA GLY A 132 8.46 -15.66 -3.48
C GLY A 132 8.51 -14.15 -3.68
N LEU A 133 7.63 -13.40 -2.99
CA LEU A 133 7.61 -11.95 -3.06
C LEU A 133 8.90 -11.35 -2.50
N THR A 134 9.36 -10.31 -3.15
CA THR A 134 10.35 -9.39 -2.58
C THR A 134 9.62 -8.22 -1.92
N VAL A 135 10.23 -7.63 -0.89
CA VAL A 135 9.66 -6.45 -0.20
C VAL A 135 9.47 -5.30 -1.21
N ALA A 136 8.39 -4.57 -1.04
CA ALA A 136 7.96 -3.50 -1.95
C ALA A 136 7.75 -3.96 -3.41
N SER A 137 7.14 -5.13 -3.60
CA SER A 137 6.73 -5.64 -4.89
C SER A 137 5.22 -5.80 -5.00
N ALA A 138 4.72 -5.70 -6.22
CA ALA A 138 3.31 -5.92 -6.55
C ALA A 138 3.13 -7.19 -7.39
N LEU A 139 1.90 -7.69 -7.42
CA LEU A 139 1.44 -8.69 -8.36
C LEU A 139 0.53 -8.06 -9.41
N ILE A 140 0.54 -8.57 -10.62
CA ILE A 140 -0.46 -8.28 -11.61
C ILE A 140 -1.50 -9.40 -11.58
N CYS A 141 -2.78 -9.04 -11.43
CA CYS A 141 -3.89 -9.97 -11.31
C CYS A 141 -4.86 -9.80 -12.47
N LYS A 142 -5.43 -10.92 -12.94
CA LYS A 142 -6.52 -10.98 -13.91
C LYS A 142 -7.43 -12.17 -13.59
N ALA A 143 -8.60 -12.23 -14.24
CA ALA A 143 -9.44 -13.43 -14.22
C ALA A 143 -8.63 -14.65 -14.66
N ALA A 144 -8.83 -15.77 -13.97
CA ALA A 144 -8.18 -17.04 -14.32
C ALA A 144 -8.79 -17.69 -15.56
N LYS A 145 -10.12 -17.58 -15.71
CA LYS A 145 -10.86 -18.13 -16.85
C LYS A 145 -10.88 -17.14 -18.01
N GLU A 146 -10.70 -17.66 -19.20
CA GLU A 146 -10.86 -16.90 -20.43
C GLU A 146 -12.30 -16.43 -20.60
N GLY A 147 -12.47 -15.20 -21.08
CA GLY A 147 -13.79 -14.58 -21.24
C GLY A 147 -14.38 -13.94 -19.97
N GLU A 148 -13.75 -14.10 -18.81
CA GLU A 148 -14.17 -13.46 -17.57
C GLU A 148 -13.33 -12.19 -17.26
N GLY A 149 -13.83 -11.35 -16.35
CA GLY A 149 -13.13 -10.14 -15.90
C GLY A 149 -12.80 -9.18 -17.05
N LEU A 150 -13.69 -9.03 -18.01
CA LEU A 150 -13.54 -8.18 -19.18
C LEU A 150 -14.01 -6.75 -18.90
N ASN A 151 -13.44 -5.78 -19.60
CA ASN A 151 -13.96 -4.42 -19.66
C ASN A 151 -15.07 -4.30 -20.75
N ASP A 152 -15.67 -3.11 -20.85
CA ASP A 152 -16.72 -2.80 -21.82
C ASP A 152 -16.33 -3.02 -23.29
N LYS A 153 -15.03 -3.18 -23.57
CA LYS A 153 -14.46 -3.46 -24.90
C LYS A 153 -14.12 -4.94 -25.10
N GLY A 154 -14.56 -5.82 -24.20
CA GLY A 154 -14.25 -7.24 -24.24
C GLY A 154 -12.78 -7.60 -23.99
N LYS A 155 -11.98 -6.70 -23.41
CA LYS A 155 -10.58 -6.97 -23.10
C LYS A 155 -10.40 -7.34 -21.64
N PRO A 156 -9.50 -8.31 -21.31
CA PRO A 156 -9.19 -8.67 -19.93
C PRO A 156 -8.78 -7.46 -19.08
N VAL A 157 -9.38 -7.32 -17.92
CA VAL A 157 -8.98 -6.31 -16.96
C VAL A 157 -7.82 -6.83 -16.13
N ILE A 158 -6.73 -6.10 -16.17
CA ILE A 158 -5.50 -6.42 -15.43
C ILE A 158 -5.27 -5.34 -14.38
N ARG A 159 -5.05 -5.73 -13.12
CA ARG A 159 -4.80 -4.79 -12.02
C ARG A 159 -3.62 -5.22 -11.17
N PRO A 160 -2.81 -4.25 -10.72
CA PRO A 160 -1.77 -4.52 -9.73
C PRO A 160 -2.40 -4.62 -8.34
N TYR A 161 -1.90 -5.57 -7.57
CA TYR A 161 -2.22 -5.75 -6.16
C TYR A 161 -0.95 -6.04 -5.38
N THR A 162 -0.96 -5.68 -4.10
CA THR A 162 0.15 -5.94 -3.20
C THR A 162 -0.33 -6.88 -2.09
N PRO A 163 0.20 -8.10 -1.99
CA PRO A 163 -0.18 -9.03 -0.92
C PRO A 163 0.24 -8.54 0.46
N VAL A 164 -0.47 -9.02 1.47
CA VAL A 164 -0.16 -8.80 2.88
C VAL A 164 0.64 -9.85 3.50
N THR A 165 0.45 -11.03 2.99
CA THR A 165 1.17 -12.18 3.49
C THR A 165 2.65 -11.85 3.44
N ALA A 166 3.34 -12.07 4.55
CA ALA A 166 4.78 -11.97 4.55
C ALA A 166 5.38 -12.97 3.55
N PRO A 167 6.50 -12.65 2.89
CA PRO A 167 7.05 -13.47 1.82
C PRO A 167 7.39 -14.92 2.20
N ASP A 168 7.65 -15.15 3.48
CA ASP A 168 8.05 -16.44 4.08
C ASP A 168 6.88 -17.32 4.53
N VAL A 169 5.65 -16.85 4.36
CA VAL A 169 4.46 -17.67 4.68
C VAL A 169 4.25 -18.70 3.58
N GLU A 170 4.31 -19.98 3.98
CA GLU A 170 4.09 -21.10 3.09
C GLU A 170 2.60 -21.37 2.85
N GLY A 171 2.28 -21.83 1.66
CA GLY A 171 0.97 -22.36 1.28
C GLY A 171 -0.13 -21.31 1.14
N LYS A 172 0.12 -20.04 1.43
CA LYS A 172 -0.94 -19.02 1.40
C LYS A 172 -0.47 -17.69 0.83
N LEU A 173 -1.41 -17.04 0.15
CA LEU A 173 -1.31 -15.65 -0.30
C LEU A 173 -2.61 -14.92 0.05
N GLU A 174 -2.51 -13.74 0.63
CA GLU A 174 -3.70 -12.97 0.97
C GLU A 174 -3.71 -11.60 0.30
N LEU A 175 -4.87 -11.23 -0.19
CA LEU A 175 -5.18 -9.90 -0.70
C LEU A 175 -6.38 -9.32 0.05
N LEU A 176 -6.31 -8.05 0.43
CA LEU A 176 -7.48 -7.32 0.91
C LEU A 176 -8.00 -6.43 -0.20
N ILE A 177 -9.22 -6.59 -0.60
CA ILE A 177 -9.76 -5.92 -1.77
C ILE A 177 -10.88 -4.99 -1.35
N LYS A 178 -10.69 -3.69 -1.59
CA LYS A 178 -11.75 -2.71 -1.46
C LYS A 178 -12.62 -2.75 -2.71
N HIS A 179 -13.91 -2.90 -2.52
CA HIS A 179 -14.89 -2.82 -3.59
C HIS A 179 -15.04 -1.38 -4.07
N TYR A 180 -14.85 -1.17 -5.34
CA TYR A 180 -15.13 0.08 -6.01
C TYR A 180 -16.33 -0.12 -6.92
N LYS A 181 -17.47 0.45 -6.55
CA LYS A 181 -18.71 0.36 -7.34
C LYS A 181 -18.46 0.83 -8.78
N GLY A 182 -18.80 -0.02 -9.75
CA GLY A 182 -18.51 0.22 -11.16
C GLY A 182 -17.07 -0.04 -11.58
N GLY A 183 -16.22 -0.50 -10.68
CA GLY A 183 -14.86 -0.91 -10.99
C GLY A 183 -14.82 -2.30 -11.62
N ALA A 184 -14.59 -2.39 -12.94
CA ALA A 184 -14.71 -3.63 -13.70
C ALA A 184 -14.05 -4.87 -13.07
N PHE A 185 -12.87 -4.73 -12.45
CA PHE A 185 -12.21 -5.86 -11.81
C PHE A 185 -12.71 -6.13 -10.39
N THR A 186 -13.05 -5.10 -9.63
CA THR A 186 -13.58 -5.31 -8.28
C THR A 186 -15.00 -5.84 -8.30
N GLU A 187 -15.84 -5.46 -9.28
CA GLU A 187 -17.13 -6.08 -9.49
C GLU A 187 -16.99 -7.58 -9.84
N TYR A 188 -16.05 -7.93 -10.73
CA TYR A 188 -15.75 -9.33 -11.02
C TYR A 188 -15.33 -10.10 -9.76
N LEU A 189 -14.39 -9.54 -8.97
CA LEU A 189 -13.90 -10.19 -7.76
C LEU A 189 -15.00 -10.40 -6.71
N TRP A 190 -15.95 -9.47 -6.59
CA TRP A 190 -17.08 -9.58 -5.66
C TRP A 190 -18.10 -10.65 -6.07
N GLY A 191 -18.09 -11.06 -7.33
CA GLY A 191 -18.88 -12.21 -7.83
C GLY A 191 -18.25 -13.56 -7.56
N LEU A 192 -16.98 -13.61 -7.14
CA LEU A 192 -16.26 -14.86 -6.90
C LEU A 192 -16.60 -15.46 -5.54
N LYS A 193 -16.40 -16.76 -5.45
CA LYS A 193 -16.62 -17.56 -4.23
C LYS A 193 -15.42 -18.48 -3.97
N LYS A 194 -15.39 -19.09 -2.82
CA LYS A 194 -14.44 -20.15 -2.47
C LYS A 194 -14.41 -21.24 -3.55
N GLY A 195 -13.20 -21.60 -3.99
CA GLY A 195 -12.93 -22.53 -5.08
C GLY A 195 -12.76 -21.89 -6.46
N ASP A 196 -13.22 -20.66 -6.66
CA ASP A 196 -12.88 -19.91 -7.87
C ASP A 196 -11.40 -19.51 -7.83
N SER A 197 -10.84 -19.12 -8.97
CA SER A 197 -9.39 -18.82 -9.06
C SER A 197 -9.14 -17.46 -9.67
N ILE A 198 -8.02 -16.88 -9.29
CA ILE A 198 -7.43 -15.69 -9.91
C ILE A 198 -6.05 -16.03 -10.45
N ALA A 199 -5.70 -15.43 -11.59
CA ALA A 199 -4.39 -15.56 -12.20
C ALA A 199 -3.47 -14.39 -11.77
N PHE A 200 -2.26 -14.75 -11.32
CA PHE A 200 -1.26 -13.85 -10.81
C PHE A 200 0.01 -13.90 -11.63
N LYS A 201 0.66 -12.77 -11.81
CA LYS A 201 2.00 -12.67 -12.39
C LYS A 201 2.85 -11.72 -11.53
N GLY A 202 4.03 -12.13 -11.15
CA GLY A 202 4.96 -11.39 -10.33
C GLY A 202 5.90 -12.31 -9.53
N PRO A 203 6.74 -11.77 -8.66
CA PRO A 203 6.76 -10.37 -8.18
C PRO A 203 7.16 -9.35 -9.25
N ILE A 204 6.58 -8.16 -9.13
CA ILE A 204 6.97 -6.97 -9.91
C ILE A 204 7.60 -5.98 -8.92
N PRO A 205 8.92 -5.93 -8.78
CA PRO A 205 9.59 -5.04 -7.84
C PRO A 205 9.26 -3.58 -8.15
N LYS A 206 9.04 -2.79 -7.09
CA LYS A 206 8.82 -1.34 -7.15
C LYS A 206 9.96 -0.57 -6.51
N HIS A 207 10.48 -1.10 -5.43
CA HIS A 207 11.66 -0.61 -4.74
C HIS A 207 12.39 -1.81 -4.12
N ALA A 208 13.71 -1.90 -4.33
CA ALA A 208 14.51 -2.95 -3.71
C ALA A 208 14.85 -2.52 -2.28
N TRP A 209 14.02 -2.93 -1.31
CA TRP A 209 14.24 -2.59 0.10
C TRP A 209 15.52 -3.24 0.63
N LYS A 210 16.34 -2.42 1.27
CA LYS A 210 17.51 -2.86 2.01
C LYS A 210 17.44 -2.32 3.43
N ALA A 211 17.74 -3.17 4.41
CA ALA A 211 17.78 -2.76 5.81
C ALA A 211 18.81 -1.66 6.03
N ASN A 212 18.43 -0.61 6.75
CA ASN A 212 19.29 0.55 7.06
C ASN A 212 19.81 1.35 5.84
N GLU A 213 19.20 1.20 4.66
CA GLU A 213 19.50 2.05 3.49
C GLU A 213 19.19 3.51 3.81
N PHE A 214 18.12 3.74 4.56
CA PHE A 214 17.68 5.06 5.02
C PHE A 214 17.74 5.15 6.55
N ASP A 215 18.06 6.32 7.06
CA ASP A 215 17.96 6.61 8.50
C ASP A 215 16.49 6.70 8.92
N SER A 216 15.64 7.26 8.03
CA SER A 216 14.20 7.31 8.22
C SER A 216 13.43 7.33 6.91
N VAL A 217 12.21 6.77 6.97
CA VAL A 217 11.28 6.76 5.83
C VAL A 217 9.91 7.30 6.23
N ALA A 218 9.24 7.91 5.27
CA ALA A 218 7.86 8.32 5.41
C ALA A 218 6.97 7.57 4.43
N PHE A 219 5.84 7.12 4.92
CA PHE A 219 4.77 6.51 4.13
C PHE A 219 3.54 7.41 4.22
N ILE A 220 3.08 7.92 3.07
CA ILE A 220 1.84 8.68 2.99
C ILE A 220 0.86 7.87 2.17
N ALA A 221 -0.10 7.28 2.87
CA ALA A 221 -1.06 6.34 2.28
C ALA A 221 -2.49 6.89 2.31
N GLY A 222 -3.30 6.50 1.32
CA GLY A 222 -4.74 6.78 1.28
C GLY A 222 -5.53 5.51 0.96
N GLY A 223 -6.48 5.16 1.84
CA GLY A 223 -7.36 4.01 1.66
C GLY A 223 -6.59 2.73 1.33
N SER A 224 -6.92 2.08 0.21
CA SER A 224 -6.24 0.86 -0.22
C SER A 224 -4.76 1.03 -0.62
N GLY A 225 -4.26 2.27 -0.72
CA GLY A 225 -2.84 2.54 -0.95
C GLY A 225 -1.92 2.22 0.24
N ILE A 226 -2.49 1.77 1.36
CA ILE A 226 -1.73 1.34 2.55
C ILE A 226 -0.87 0.10 2.30
N THR A 227 -1.21 -0.68 1.32
CA THR A 227 -0.72 -2.03 1.14
C THR A 227 0.77 -2.17 0.82
N PRO A 228 1.34 -1.41 -0.12
CA PRO A 228 2.79 -1.45 -0.31
C PRO A 228 3.55 -0.93 0.91
N MET A 229 2.96 -0.03 1.69
CA MET A 229 3.57 0.49 2.92
C MET A 229 3.66 -0.58 3.99
N TRP A 230 2.61 -1.39 4.11
CA TRP A 230 2.59 -2.51 5.05
C TRP A 230 3.69 -3.52 4.77
N GLN A 231 3.95 -3.87 3.50
CA GLN A 231 5.06 -4.79 3.17
C GLN A 231 6.39 -4.31 3.73
N VAL A 232 6.69 -3.02 3.60
CA VAL A 232 7.95 -2.46 4.08
C VAL A 232 7.96 -2.40 5.61
N LEU A 233 6.85 -1.95 6.22
CA LEU A 233 6.74 -1.90 7.69
C LEU A 233 6.87 -3.28 8.33
N GLN A 234 6.26 -4.32 7.72
CA GLN A 234 6.46 -5.72 8.16
C GLN A 234 7.92 -6.16 8.06
N ALA A 235 8.60 -5.78 6.97
CA ALA A 235 9.99 -6.16 6.77
C ALA A 235 10.91 -5.49 7.80
N ILE A 236 10.69 -4.21 8.10
CA ILE A 236 11.43 -3.48 9.14
C ILE A 236 11.19 -4.14 10.50
N ASP A 237 9.93 -4.42 10.88
CA ASP A 237 9.60 -5.04 12.17
C ASP A 237 10.12 -6.47 12.31
N ALA A 238 10.13 -7.22 11.21
CA ALA A 238 10.61 -8.60 11.20
C ALA A 238 12.14 -8.72 11.31
N ASN A 239 12.89 -7.68 10.95
CA ASN A 239 14.34 -7.67 11.01
C ASN A 239 14.85 -6.84 12.20
N PRO A 240 15.31 -7.46 13.29
CA PRO A 240 15.78 -6.74 14.47
C PRO A 240 17.04 -5.89 14.20
N ASN A 241 17.72 -6.11 13.09
CA ASN A 241 18.89 -5.35 12.67
C ASN A 241 18.52 -4.12 11.82
N ASP A 242 17.30 -4.04 11.31
CA ASP A 242 16.82 -2.87 10.60
C ASP A 242 16.38 -1.78 11.60
N LYS A 243 17.15 -0.71 11.66
CA LYS A 243 16.93 0.43 12.57
C LYS A 243 16.27 1.62 11.88
N THR A 244 15.86 1.46 10.63
CA THR A 244 15.15 2.49 9.87
C THR A 244 13.92 2.96 10.63
N LYS A 245 13.85 4.25 10.91
CA LYS A 245 12.66 4.86 11.52
C LYS A 245 11.58 5.06 10.46
N ALA A 246 10.32 4.83 10.83
CA ALA A 246 9.22 4.90 9.88
C ALA A 246 8.05 5.75 10.42
N THR A 247 7.65 6.74 9.65
CA THR A 247 6.43 7.53 9.91
C THR A 247 5.37 7.17 8.88
N LEU A 248 4.22 6.70 9.34
CA LEU A 248 3.04 6.48 8.49
C LEU A 248 2.01 7.59 8.70
N ILE A 249 1.65 8.31 7.65
CA ILE A 249 0.47 9.18 7.59
C ILE A 249 -0.56 8.46 6.73
N PHE A 250 -1.65 7.99 7.35
CA PHE A 250 -2.65 7.17 6.69
C PHE A 250 -4.02 7.83 6.69
N SER A 251 -4.46 8.30 5.53
CA SER A 251 -5.73 9.00 5.34
C SER A 251 -6.85 8.07 4.88
N ASN A 252 -8.01 8.24 5.49
CA ASN A 252 -9.23 7.51 5.19
C ASN A 252 -10.45 8.44 5.25
N VAL A 253 -11.59 8.01 4.72
CA VAL A 253 -12.81 8.81 4.77
C VAL A 253 -13.39 8.78 6.19
N THR A 254 -13.62 7.59 6.72
CA THR A 254 -14.17 7.37 8.08
C THR A 254 -13.24 6.49 8.89
N GLU A 255 -13.50 6.37 10.17
CA GLU A 255 -12.74 5.50 11.07
C GLU A 255 -12.85 4.02 10.68
N GLU A 256 -14.03 3.59 10.20
CA GLU A 256 -14.29 2.23 9.73
C GLU A 256 -13.50 1.87 8.46
N ASP A 257 -13.06 2.88 7.70
CA ASP A 257 -12.24 2.70 6.50
C ASP A 257 -10.76 2.42 6.83
N ILE A 258 -10.32 2.57 8.09
CA ILE A 258 -8.92 2.36 8.47
C ILE A 258 -8.59 0.86 8.39
N LEU A 259 -7.87 0.49 7.34
CA LEU A 259 -7.41 -0.88 7.15
C LEU A 259 -6.19 -1.15 8.03
N LEU A 260 -6.04 -2.36 8.57
CA LEU A 260 -4.92 -2.80 9.42
C LEU A 260 -4.68 -1.91 10.65
N ARG A 261 -5.74 -1.30 11.17
CA ARG A 261 -5.61 -0.38 12.29
C ARG A 261 -4.91 -1.02 13.48
N LYS A 262 -5.39 -2.20 13.87
CA LYS A 262 -4.84 -2.92 15.01
C LYS A 262 -3.36 -3.26 14.80
N GLU A 263 -3.00 -3.71 13.62
CA GLU A 263 -1.63 -4.07 13.26
C GLU A 263 -0.70 -2.85 13.36
N PHE A 264 -1.14 -1.68 12.91
CA PHE A 264 -0.35 -0.44 13.03
C PHE A 264 -0.26 0.06 14.47
N GLU A 265 -1.34 -0.02 15.23
CA GLU A 265 -1.34 0.35 16.66
C GLU A 265 -0.42 -0.58 17.47
N ASP A 266 -0.46 -1.89 17.21
CA ASP A 266 0.42 -2.87 17.84
C ASP A 266 1.89 -2.62 17.46
N LEU A 267 2.17 -2.30 16.19
CA LEU A 267 3.51 -1.97 15.71
C LEU A 267 4.08 -0.74 16.43
N ALA A 268 3.29 0.35 16.50
CA ALA A 268 3.70 1.57 17.18
C ALA A 268 3.87 1.37 18.70
N LYS A 269 3.03 0.53 19.30
CA LYS A 269 3.12 0.20 20.72
C LYS A 269 4.36 -0.65 21.05
N LYS A 270 4.70 -1.60 20.16
CA LYS A 270 5.86 -2.48 20.31
C LYS A 270 7.18 -1.72 20.22
N ASN A 271 7.31 -0.81 19.26
CA ASN A 271 8.54 -0.06 18.98
C ASN A 271 8.23 1.44 18.75
N PRO A 272 7.86 2.19 19.82
CA PRO A 272 7.37 3.58 19.68
C PRO A 272 8.44 4.58 19.19
N ASP A 273 9.72 4.26 19.34
CA ASP A 273 10.82 5.08 18.85
C ASP A 273 11.13 4.85 17.36
N GLN A 274 10.72 3.71 16.83
CA GLN A 274 10.94 3.33 15.45
C GLN A 274 9.72 3.61 14.56
N PHE A 275 8.50 3.38 15.05
CA PHE A 275 7.27 3.52 14.27
C PHE A 275 6.38 4.63 14.82
N LYS A 276 6.04 5.59 13.97
CA LYS A 276 5.03 6.63 14.22
C LYS A 276 3.87 6.46 13.26
N ILE A 277 2.68 6.31 13.82
CA ILE A 277 1.45 6.10 13.04
C ILE A 277 0.51 7.27 13.27
N VAL A 278 0.06 7.88 12.19
CA VAL A 278 -0.86 9.03 12.19
C VAL A 278 -2.03 8.70 11.29
N PHE A 279 -3.19 8.44 11.88
CA PHE A 279 -4.43 8.28 11.14
C PHE A 279 -5.08 9.65 10.91
N VAL A 280 -5.49 9.91 9.66
CA VAL A 280 -6.14 11.15 9.23
C VAL A 280 -7.52 10.80 8.70
N LEU A 281 -8.57 11.49 9.15
CA LEU A 281 -9.94 11.23 8.70
C LEU A 281 -10.56 12.45 8.05
N ASP A 282 -11.17 12.23 6.87
CA ASP A 282 -11.95 13.25 6.18
C ASP A 282 -13.28 13.54 6.90
N LYS A 283 -13.94 12.49 7.40
CA LYS A 283 -15.19 12.53 8.15
C LYS A 283 -15.01 11.82 9.51
N PRO A 284 -14.40 12.49 10.49
CA PRO A 284 -14.15 11.87 11.78
C PRO A 284 -15.45 11.72 12.60
N PRO A 285 -15.55 10.68 13.44
CA PRO A 285 -16.61 10.59 14.43
C PRO A 285 -16.41 11.63 15.54
N SER A 286 -17.48 11.83 16.33
CA SER A 286 -17.38 12.64 17.55
C SER A 286 -16.33 12.06 18.51
N GLY A 287 -15.45 12.93 19.03
CA GLY A 287 -14.36 12.52 19.94
C GLY A 287 -13.08 12.06 19.28
N TRP A 288 -12.97 12.12 17.94
CA TRP A 288 -11.72 11.84 17.24
C TRP A 288 -10.60 12.80 17.67
N GLN A 289 -9.44 12.26 18.03
CA GLN A 289 -8.29 13.05 18.51
C GLN A 289 -7.20 13.25 17.46
N GLY A 290 -7.28 12.55 16.32
CA GLY A 290 -6.31 12.63 15.24
C GLY A 290 -6.54 13.81 14.30
N PRO A 291 -5.62 14.04 13.36
CA PRO A 291 -5.80 15.02 12.28
C PRO A 291 -7.05 14.73 11.44
N THR A 292 -7.63 15.80 10.87
CA THR A 292 -8.86 15.72 10.07
C THR A 292 -8.68 16.40 8.72
N GLY A 293 -9.52 16.02 7.76
CA GLY A 293 -9.48 16.54 6.39
C GLY A 293 -8.40 15.87 5.53
N TYR A 294 -7.93 16.59 4.53
CA TYR A 294 -6.91 16.08 3.60
C TYR A 294 -5.49 16.23 4.15
N VAL A 295 -4.62 15.30 3.77
CA VAL A 295 -3.19 15.42 4.05
C VAL A 295 -2.63 16.63 3.31
N ASN A 296 -2.09 17.60 4.06
CA ASN A 296 -1.56 18.85 3.55
C ASN A 296 -0.08 19.06 3.98
N GLY A 297 0.54 20.12 3.47
CA GLY A 297 1.96 20.40 3.70
C GLY A 297 2.31 20.65 5.18
N GLU A 298 1.43 21.30 5.93
CA GLU A 298 1.64 21.56 7.35
C GLU A 298 1.68 20.26 8.16
N LEU A 299 0.72 19.37 7.92
CA LEU A 299 0.67 18.06 8.55
C LEU A 299 1.89 17.22 8.19
N VAL A 300 2.24 17.15 6.90
CA VAL A 300 3.40 16.40 6.41
C VAL A 300 4.67 16.92 7.10
N LYS A 301 4.93 18.22 7.03
CA LYS A 301 6.09 18.86 7.66
C LYS A 301 6.19 18.55 9.16
N LYS A 302 5.08 18.72 9.88
CA LYS A 302 4.99 18.49 11.32
C LYS A 302 5.29 17.04 11.71
N GLU A 303 4.64 16.08 11.03
CA GLU A 303 4.74 14.69 11.43
C GLU A 303 6.08 14.06 11.00
N LEU A 304 6.59 14.39 9.83
CA LEU A 304 7.84 13.85 9.32
C LEU A 304 9.06 14.38 10.11
N ALA A 305 9.00 15.63 10.57
CA ALA A 305 10.06 16.21 11.40
C ALA A 305 10.27 15.45 12.73
N LYS A 306 9.23 14.80 13.28
CA LYS A 306 9.32 14.06 14.54
C LYS A 306 10.29 12.87 14.51
N GLN A 307 10.48 12.29 13.33
CA GLN A 307 11.41 11.16 13.11
C GLN A 307 12.64 11.56 12.28
N GLY A 308 12.78 12.84 11.96
CA GLY A 308 13.89 13.35 11.18
C GLY A 308 13.81 13.04 9.68
N THR A 309 12.63 12.70 9.15
CA THR A 309 12.42 12.54 7.72
C THR A 309 12.23 13.91 7.08
N THR A 310 13.30 14.69 7.01
CA THR A 310 13.30 16.08 6.53
C THR A 310 14.18 16.26 5.29
N PRO A 311 13.87 17.22 4.39
CA PRO A 311 14.58 17.36 3.11
C PRO A 311 16.08 17.58 3.24
N ASP A 312 16.52 18.24 4.32
CA ASP A 312 17.94 18.53 4.60
C ASP A 312 18.78 17.26 4.83
N LYS A 313 18.16 16.11 5.07
CA LYS A 313 18.84 14.83 5.23
C LYS A 313 19.29 14.19 3.92
N GLY A 314 18.92 14.77 2.78
CA GLY A 314 19.29 14.24 1.46
C GLY A 314 18.85 12.79 1.28
N GLU A 315 19.68 11.96 0.68
CA GLU A 315 19.37 10.56 0.36
C GLU A 315 19.27 9.61 1.56
N LYS A 316 19.51 10.13 2.78
CA LYS A 316 19.30 9.36 4.01
C LYS A 316 17.83 9.23 4.41
N VAL A 317 16.94 9.88 3.69
CA VAL A 317 15.50 9.78 3.91
C VAL A 317 14.76 9.48 2.60
N LYS A 318 13.63 8.75 2.71
CA LYS A 318 12.78 8.41 1.56
C LYS A 318 11.32 8.61 1.91
N VAL A 319 10.54 9.14 0.96
CA VAL A 319 9.09 9.33 1.10
C VAL A 319 8.37 8.47 0.07
N PHE A 320 7.50 7.61 0.51
CA PHE A 320 6.65 6.77 -0.33
C PHE A 320 5.22 7.29 -0.29
N VAL A 321 4.61 7.47 -1.45
CA VAL A 321 3.22 7.92 -1.57
C VAL A 321 2.40 6.91 -2.35
N CYS A 322 1.28 6.46 -1.80
CA CYS A 322 0.33 5.61 -2.49
C CYS A 322 -1.10 5.87 -2.02
N GLY A 323 -2.02 6.06 -2.96
CA GLY A 323 -3.41 6.35 -2.62
C GLY A 323 -4.24 6.76 -3.83
N PRO A 324 -5.40 7.38 -3.62
CA PRO A 324 -6.23 7.90 -4.69
C PRO A 324 -5.46 8.91 -5.56
N PRO A 325 -5.72 8.95 -6.89
CA PRO A 325 -4.98 9.82 -7.81
C PRO A 325 -4.95 11.29 -7.40
N GLY A 326 -6.05 11.80 -6.82
CA GLY A 326 -6.12 13.18 -6.31
C GLY A 326 -5.12 13.43 -5.19
N GLN A 327 -4.97 12.49 -4.26
CA GLN A 327 -4.00 12.58 -3.16
C GLN A 327 -2.56 12.50 -3.68
N VAL A 328 -2.26 11.54 -4.55
CA VAL A 328 -0.92 11.39 -5.14
C VAL A 328 -0.55 12.67 -5.90
N LYS A 329 -1.47 13.19 -6.71
CA LYS A 329 -1.26 14.44 -7.45
C LYS A 329 -0.98 15.63 -6.54
N ALA A 330 -1.74 15.78 -5.47
CA ALA A 330 -1.57 16.90 -4.53
C ALA A 330 -0.25 16.81 -3.77
N LEU A 331 0.20 15.60 -3.45
CA LEU A 331 1.42 15.39 -2.66
C LEU A 331 2.69 15.38 -3.50
N ALA A 332 2.68 14.76 -4.67
CA ALA A 332 3.88 14.44 -5.43
C ALA A 332 3.80 14.70 -6.94
N GLY A 333 2.68 15.24 -7.41
CA GLY A 333 2.44 15.43 -8.84
C GLY A 333 1.75 14.26 -9.52
N SER A 334 1.38 14.47 -10.78
CA SER A 334 0.70 13.46 -11.59
C SER A 334 1.68 12.48 -12.19
N LYS A 335 1.38 11.19 -12.12
CA LYS A 335 2.15 10.17 -12.85
C LYS A 335 2.07 10.41 -14.35
N LYS A 336 3.21 10.41 -15.02
CA LYS A 336 3.32 10.51 -16.46
C LYS A 336 2.92 9.19 -17.15
N SER A 337 3.25 8.06 -16.53
CA SER A 337 2.84 6.73 -16.97
C SER A 337 2.87 5.74 -15.79
N PRO A 338 2.39 4.49 -15.96
CA PRO A 338 2.51 3.46 -14.92
C PRO A 338 3.94 3.15 -14.46
N LYS A 339 4.94 3.48 -15.30
CA LYS A 339 6.37 3.25 -15.05
C LYS A 339 7.16 4.52 -14.79
N ASP A 340 6.54 5.68 -15.00
CA ASP A 340 7.21 6.97 -14.94
C ASP A 340 6.38 7.91 -14.04
N GLN A 341 6.93 8.26 -12.90
CA GLN A 341 6.28 9.17 -11.96
C GLN A 341 6.18 10.59 -12.54
N GLY A 342 7.10 10.97 -13.43
CA GLY A 342 7.27 12.35 -13.83
C GLY A 342 8.03 13.18 -12.78
N PRO A 343 8.18 14.47 -12.99
CA PRO A 343 8.86 15.36 -12.06
C PRO A 343 8.10 15.42 -10.72
N LEU A 344 8.83 15.55 -9.64
CA LEU A 344 8.26 15.80 -8.32
C LEU A 344 7.59 17.18 -8.30
N GLU A 345 6.32 17.22 -7.91
CA GLU A 345 5.49 18.42 -7.79
C GLU A 345 4.72 18.41 -6.45
N GLY A 346 3.83 19.39 -6.25
CA GLY A 346 2.94 19.47 -5.12
C GLY A 346 3.64 19.63 -3.77
N VAL A 347 2.98 19.17 -2.72
CA VAL A 347 3.38 19.39 -1.32
C VAL A 347 4.82 18.98 -1.04
N LEU A 348 5.28 17.83 -1.53
CA LEU A 348 6.64 17.38 -1.24
C LEU A 348 7.69 18.30 -1.86
N LYS A 349 7.47 18.75 -3.10
CA LYS A 349 8.34 19.74 -3.74
C LYS A 349 8.36 21.07 -2.99
N GLU A 350 7.18 21.57 -2.61
CA GLU A 350 7.03 22.82 -1.84
C GLU A 350 7.74 22.75 -0.49
N LEU A 351 7.80 21.58 0.13
CA LEU A 351 8.54 21.33 1.37
C LEU A 351 10.04 21.15 1.16
N GLY A 352 10.52 21.12 -0.10
CA GLY A 352 11.94 21.03 -0.42
C GLY A 352 12.47 19.62 -0.63
N TYR A 353 11.60 18.59 -0.71
CA TYR A 353 12.05 17.24 -1.08
C TYR A 353 12.47 17.19 -2.55
N THR A 354 13.38 16.28 -2.86
CA THR A 354 13.92 16.05 -4.20
C THR A 354 13.39 14.75 -4.79
N GLU A 355 13.59 14.55 -6.10
CA GLU A 355 13.22 13.31 -6.79
C GLU A 355 13.96 12.08 -6.25
N SER A 356 15.19 12.25 -5.73
CA SER A 356 15.92 11.14 -5.10
C SER A 356 15.34 10.71 -3.75
N GLN A 357 14.61 11.61 -3.09
CA GLN A 357 13.94 11.35 -1.81
C GLN A 357 12.50 10.83 -1.96
N PHE A 358 11.98 10.75 -3.20
CA PHE A 358 10.60 10.33 -3.48
C PHE A 358 10.52 9.15 -4.43
#